data_d847d99494a822aae14b71e575c02004
#
_entry.id   d847d99494a822aae14b71e575c02004
#
_cell.length_a   1.000
_cell.length_b   1.000
_cell.length_c   1.000
_cell.angle_alpha   90.00
_cell.angle_beta   90.00
_cell.angle_gamma   90.00
#
_symmetry.space_group_name_H-M   'P 1'
#
loop_
_entity.id
_entity.type
_entity.pdbx_description
1 polymer ?
#
loop_
_entity_poly.entity_id
_entity_poly.type
_entity_poly.pdbx_seq_one_letter_code
_entity_poly.pdbx_strand_id
1 'polypeptide(L)'
;MTGFPSRQARSAPTAPRRTAAILAALCLLLPACSASRHRGKVDARAYDIIEEKQRSAFNRVEPFTAESPADTLRRRLLLSQRLPYTGEASLGSDRLPAMPRWPEPRKASTADDGATASPDEPVLTLNDALQVAARNSRDYQSQKEQVFQSALDLDLERDQFRTSFAGLVSGFFKHNRSGRNEAGGSVAESAGVDATTAASRDFKNGMAFSLRLGWNLVQLLEPENFASRSMFGDASVSIPLLRGAGRHIAAESLTQAERNVVYQVYEFEGFKRDFAVRVADAYLSVLQSFDQVKNAEENYRGLIASTRRARRLLDAGNLPPIQVDQAMQDELDARNRWISARESQTATLDAFKSLLGLPVDARVSLDRAESAKLAGFARSMTASAMNPEREEVIPPADATIILEEPSRNGAGPFEIEPESAIRVALDNRLDLRIAVARVIDAQRGVVVAADRLRPELTLFGRAQIPA
;
A
#
# COMPACT_ATOMS: atom_id res chain seq x y z
N MET A 1 24.57 -73.43 -56.00
CA MET A 1 24.81 -72.10 -56.61
C MET A 1 23.47 -71.36 -56.51
N THR A 2 23.23 -70.63 -55.48
CA THR A 2 21.95 -70.05 -55.17
C THR A 2 22.13 -68.54 -55.02
N GLY A 3 21.55 -67.77 -55.93
CA GLY A 3 21.57 -66.35 -55.96
C GLY A 3 20.47 -65.78 -55.03
N PHE A 4 20.86 -64.93 -54.12
CA PHE A 4 19.96 -64.11 -53.31
C PHE A 4 19.52 -62.85 -54.10
N PRO A 5 18.25 -62.45 -54.09
CA PRO A 5 17.84 -61.17 -54.66
C PRO A 5 18.01 -60.04 -53.65
N SER A 6 18.59 -58.95 -54.12
CA SER A 6 18.83 -57.69 -53.40
C SER A 6 17.51 -57.00 -53.00
N ARG A 7 17.32 -56.66 -51.70
CA ARG A 7 16.26 -55.77 -51.18
C ARG A 7 16.49 -54.36 -51.67
N GLN A 8 15.63 -53.86 -52.49
CA GLN A 8 15.52 -52.42 -52.78
C GLN A 8 14.98 -51.67 -51.54
N ALA A 9 15.78 -50.72 -51.05
CA ALA A 9 15.40 -49.81 -50.06
C ALA A 9 14.28 -48.84 -50.55
N ARG A 10 13.10 -48.93 -50.03
CA ARG A 10 12.03 -47.95 -50.31
C ARG A 10 12.38 -46.66 -49.60
N SER A 11 12.55 -45.61 -50.40
CA SER A 11 12.72 -44.24 -49.94
C SER A 11 11.48 -43.77 -49.18
N ALA A 12 11.68 -43.31 -47.94
CA ALA A 12 10.63 -42.72 -47.12
C ALA A 12 10.15 -41.39 -47.70
N PRO A 13 8.85 -41.05 -47.57
CA PRO A 13 8.30 -39.82 -48.12
C PRO A 13 8.78 -38.60 -47.32
N THR A 14 9.40 -37.63 -48.00
CA THR A 14 10.00 -36.40 -47.45
C THR A 14 9.01 -35.25 -47.22
N ALA A 15 7.72 -35.56 -47.03
CA ALA A 15 6.67 -34.53 -46.96
C ALA A 15 6.40 -33.82 -45.59
N PRO A 16 6.84 -34.25 -44.37
CA PRO A 16 6.44 -33.54 -43.16
C PRO A 16 7.35 -32.39 -42.71
N ARG A 17 8.53 -32.21 -43.36
CA ARG A 17 9.49 -31.16 -42.92
C ARG A 17 9.08 -29.72 -43.25
N ARG A 18 8.33 -29.49 -44.31
CA ARG A 18 7.91 -28.11 -44.70
C ARG A 18 6.74 -27.60 -43.88
N THR A 19 5.82 -28.42 -43.48
CA THR A 19 4.69 -28.03 -42.61
C THR A 19 5.15 -27.79 -41.18
N ALA A 20 6.08 -28.60 -40.67
CA ALA A 20 6.68 -28.37 -39.35
C ALA A 20 7.50 -27.07 -39.29
N ALA A 21 8.21 -26.74 -40.35
CA ALA A 21 8.99 -25.50 -40.47
C ALA A 21 8.07 -24.25 -40.51
N ILE A 22 6.92 -24.32 -41.19
CA ILE A 22 5.94 -23.22 -41.24
C ILE A 22 5.27 -23.04 -39.89
N LEU A 23 4.92 -24.09 -39.17
CA LEU A 23 4.39 -24.05 -37.84
C LEU A 23 5.40 -23.47 -36.82
N ALA A 24 6.66 -23.88 -36.90
CA ALA A 24 7.73 -23.34 -36.06
C ALA A 24 8.00 -21.86 -36.38
N ALA A 25 7.95 -21.45 -37.66
CA ALA A 25 8.08 -20.05 -38.05
C ALA A 25 6.87 -19.20 -37.58
N LEU A 26 5.67 -19.75 -37.60
CA LEU A 26 4.45 -19.07 -37.08
C LEU A 26 4.52 -18.89 -35.55
N CYS A 27 5.04 -19.86 -34.81
CA CYS A 27 5.29 -19.75 -33.36
C CYS A 27 6.39 -18.73 -33.04
N LEU A 28 7.38 -18.55 -33.92
CA LEU A 28 8.42 -17.53 -33.73
C LEU A 28 7.95 -16.10 -34.05
N LEU A 29 6.89 -15.96 -34.83
CA LEU A 29 6.27 -14.68 -35.17
C LEU A 29 5.23 -14.20 -34.12
N LEU A 30 4.88 -15.01 -33.15
CA LEU A 30 4.14 -14.55 -32.00
C LEU A 30 5.08 -13.62 -31.22
N PRO A 31 4.84 -12.29 -31.21
CA PRO A 31 5.65 -11.41 -30.40
C PRO A 31 5.45 -11.88 -28.96
N ALA A 32 6.51 -12.44 -28.39
CA ALA A 32 6.53 -12.78 -26.99
C ALA A 32 6.09 -11.51 -26.27
N CYS A 33 4.85 -11.48 -25.78
CA CYS A 33 4.36 -10.37 -24.98
C CYS A 33 5.28 -10.31 -23.77
N SER A 34 6.29 -9.42 -23.83
CA SER A 34 7.20 -9.29 -22.72
C SER A 34 6.38 -8.79 -21.54
N ALA A 35 6.26 -9.59 -20.50
CA ALA A 35 5.49 -9.29 -19.30
C ALA A 35 5.86 -7.91 -18.74
N SER A 36 7.13 -7.51 -18.88
CA SER A 36 7.62 -6.20 -18.44
C SER A 36 7.00 -5.03 -19.20
N ARG A 37 6.83 -5.16 -20.54
CA ARG A 37 6.21 -4.11 -21.38
C ARG A 37 4.72 -3.98 -21.07
N HIS A 38 4.06 -5.10 -20.83
CA HIS A 38 2.62 -5.10 -20.46
C HIS A 38 2.42 -4.46 -19.10
N ARG A 39 3.23 -4.85 -18.10
CA ARG A 39 3.23 -4.27 -16.77
C ARG A 39 3.39 -2.75 -16.81
N GLY A 40 4.42 -2.24 -17.49
CA GLY A 40 4.63 -0.79 -17.57
C GLY A 40 3.47 0.01 -18.19
N LYS A 41 2.71 -0.61 -19.12
CA LYS A 41 1.50 0.02 -19.68
C LYS A 41 0.34 0.04 -18.70
N VAL A 42 0.17 -1.02 -17.92
CA VAL A 42 -0.89 -1.11 -16.91
C VAL A 42 -0.59 -0.15 -15.76
N ASP A 43 0.66 -0.11 -15.29
CA ASP A 43 1.11 0.82 -14.27
C ASP A 43 0.87 2.30 -14.68
N ALA A 44 1.24 2.66 -15.92
CA ALA A 44 1.00 4.01 -16.44
C ALA A 44 -0.49 4.39 -16.42
N ARG A 45 -1.39 3.47 -16.85
CA ARG A 45 -2.83 3.71 -16.79
C ARG A 45 -3.35 3.88 -15.37
N ALA A 46 -2.84 3.08 -14.43
CA ALA A 46 -3.22 3.20 -13.02
C ALA A 46 -2.84 4.58 -12.47
N TYR A 47 -1.66 5.08 -12.80
CA TYR A 47 -1.25 6.43 -12.40
C TYR A 47 -2.09 7.53 -13.06
N ASP A 48 -2.43 7.39 -14.35
CA ASP A 48 -3.34 8.32 -15.04
C ASP A 48 -4.73 8.37 -14.37
N ILE A 49 -5.25 7.21 -13.98
CA ILE A 49 -6.52 7.10 -13.24
C ILE A 49 -6.43 7.81 -11.88
N ILE A 50 -5.36 7.58 -11.12
CA ILE A 50 -5.17 8.21 -9.82
C ILE A 50 -5.12 9.73 -9.98
N GLU A 51 -4.38 10.25 -10.96
CA GLU A 51 -4.31 11.68 -11.25
C GLU A 51 -5.69 12.25 -11.63
N GLU A 52 -6.43 11.58 -12.51
CA GLU A 52 -7.81 11.94 -12.87
C GLU A 52 -8.71 12.04 -11.64
N LYS A 53 -8.65 11.05 -10.74
CA LYS A 53 -9.51 10.99 -9.57
C LYS A 53 -9.07 11.96 -8.46
N GLN A 54 -7.78 12.23 -8.30
CA GLN A 54 -7.29 13.31 -7.41
C GLN A 54 -7.81 14.67 -7.87
N ARG A 55 -7.72 14.96 -9.17
CA ARG A 55 -8.25 16.20 -9.74
C ARG A 55 -9.76 16.33 -9.52
N SER A 56 -10.50 15.24 -9.69
CA SER A 56 -11.95 15.23 -9.44
C SER A 56 -12.31 15.40 -7.96
N ALA A 57 -11.53 14.79 -7.04
CA ALA A 57 -11.80 14.78 -5.60
C ALA A 57 -11.42 16.10 -4.91
N PHE A 58 -10.27 16.69 -5.27
CA PHE A 58 -9.66 17.82 -4.55
C PHE A 58 -9.35 19.04 -5.42
N ASN A 59 -9.65 18.98 -6.72
CA ASN A 59 -9.25 19.99 -7.71
C ASN A 59 -7.73 20.30 -7.71
N ARG A 60 -6.93 19.36 -7.25
CA ARG A 60 -5.46 19.40 -7.25
C ARG A 60 -4.91 18.02 -7.55
N VAL A 61 -3.67 17.99 -8.05
CA VAL A 61 -2.93 16.76 -8.31
C VAL A 61 -1.66 16.79 -7.48
N GLU A 62 -1.44 15.74 -6.70
CA GLU A 62 -0.20 15.54 -5.97
C GLU A 62 0.60 14.42 -6.63
N PRO A 63 1.94 14.54 -6.69
CA PRO A 63 2.79 13.47 -7.19
C PRO A 63 2.55 12.19 -6.40
N PHE A 64 2.19 11.13 -7.09
CA PHE A 64 1.90 9.84 -6.48
C PHE A 64 2.74 8.73 -7.11
N THR A 65 3.34 7.90 -6.28
CA THR A 65 4.00 6.66 -6.68
C THR A 65 3.75 5.57 -5.65
N ALA A 66 3.31 4.41 -6.09
CA ALA A 66 3.14 3.23 -5.25
C ALA A 66 4.47 2.51 -4.98
N GLU A 67 5.50 2.76 -5.81
CA GLU A 67 6.79 2.13 -5.63
C GLU A 67 7.46 2.63 -4.34
N SER A 68 7.99 1.67 -3.57
CA SER A 68 8.83 2.00 -2.43
C SER A 68 10.10 2.69 -2.91
N PRO A 69 10.46 3.84 -2.32
CA PRO A 69 11.69 4.51 -2.71
C PRO A 69 12.87 3.60 -2.45
N ALA A 70 13.73 3.47 -3.46
CA ALA A 70 14.94 2.69 -3.33
C ALA A 70 15.86 3.23 -2.22
N ASP A 71 15.88 4.53 -1.99
CA ASP A 71 16.66 5.20 -0.96
C ASP A 71 15.83 5.42 0.32
N THR A 72 16.04 4.56 1.31
CA THR A 72 15.39 4.66 2.62
C THR A 72 16.42 4.84 3.72
N LEU A 73 16.12 5.66 4.72
CA LEU A 73 16.98 5.83 5.90
C LEU A 73 17.20 4.48 6.61
N ARG A 74 16.17 3.63 6.65
CA ARG A 74 16.27 2.27 7.18
C ARG A 74 17.46 1.51 6.59
N ARG A 75 17.57 1.49 5.28
CA ARG A 75 18.66 0.77 4.60
C ARG A 75 20.02 1.38 4.89
N ARG A 76 20.10 2.70 4.91
CA ARG A 76 21.35 3.40 5.25
C ARG A 76 21.84 3.05 6.64
N LEU A 77 20.92 3.06 7.63
CA LEU A 77 21.25 2.69 9.01
C LEU A 77 21.69 1.24 9.14
N LEU A 78 20.98 0.31 8.46
CA LEU A 78 21.39 -1.09 8.44
C LEU A 78 22.81 -1.28 7.91
N LEU A 79 23.18 -0.55 6.87
CA LEU A 79 24.51 -0.65 6.25
C LEU A 79 25.57 0.11 7.05
N SER A 80 25.33 1.35 7.47
CA SER A 80 26.31 2.20 8.15
C SER A 80 26.63 1.71 9.57
N GLN A 81 25.59 1.28 10.29
CA GLN A 81 25.73 0.80 11.67
C GLN A 81 25.95 -0.72 11.77
N ARG A 82 26.05 -1.42 10.61
CA ARG A 82 26.26 -2.88 10.53
C ARG A 82 25.25 -3.67 11.37
N LEU A 83 23.99 -3.23 11.34
CA LEU A 83 22.94 -3.90 12.10
C LEU A 83 22.59 -5.26 11.47
N PRO A 84 22.19 -6.24 12.28
CA PRO A 84 21.72 -7.51 11.75
C PRO A 84 20.44 -7.30 10.96
N TYR A 85 20.52 -7.51 9.66
CA TYR A 85 19.34 -7.57 8.79
C TYR A 85 19.38 -8.95 8.16
N THR A 86 18.57 -9.83 8.60
CA THR A 86 18.64 -11.17 8.06
C THR A 86 17.27 -11.74 7.91
N GLY A 87 17.15 -12.40 6.85
CA GLY A 87 16.10 -13.28 6.53
C GLY A 87 15.58 -13.01 5.13
N GLU A 88 15.10 -14.06 4.54
CA GLU A 88 14.39 -14.06 3.27
C GLU A 88 13.17 -13.14 3.30
N ALA A 89 12.66 -12.81 4.51
CA ALA A 89 11.60 -11.84 4.76
C ALA A 89 12.05 -10.36 4.76
N SER A 90 13.33 -10.09 4.77
CA SER A 90 13.86 -8.76 4.47
C SER A 90 13.37 -8.38 3.08
N LEU A 91 12.74 -7.22 2.93
CA LEU A 91 12.10 -6.73 1.70
C LEU A 91 13.05 -6.58 0.48
N GLY A 92 14.11 -7.40 0.40
CA GLY A 92 15.07 -7.38 -0.70
C GLY A 92 15.87 -6.08 -0.79
N SER A 93 15.93 -5.31 0.30
CA SER A 93 16.67 -4.05 0.38
C SER A 93 18.17 -4.21 0.10
N ASP A 94 18.71 -5.38 0.35
CA ASP A 94 20.09 -5.82 0.08
C ASP A 94 20.39 -5.96 -1.43
N ARG A 95 19.36 -6.15 -2.28
CA ARG A 95 19.47 -6.23 -3.74
C ARG A 95 19.28 -4.90 -4.46
N LEU A 96 18.92 -3.85 -3.74
CA LEU A 96 18.73 -2.55 -4.34
C LEU A 96 20.07 -1.92 -4.72
N PRO A 97 20.17 -1.20 -5.87
CA PRO A 97 21.42 -0.56 -6.30
C PRO A 97 21.91 0.47 -5.29
N ALA A 98 23.21 0.80 -5.35
CA ALA A 98 23.79 1.85 -4.53
C ALA A 98 23.04 3.17 -4.68
N MET A 99 22.84 3.85 -3.56
CA MET A 99 21.91 4.98 -3.51
C MET A 99 22.57 6.32 -3.36
N PRO A 100 21.94 7.37 -3.91
CA PRO A 100 22.33 8.73 -3.58
C PRO A 100 22.20 8.98 -2.07
N ARG A 101 23.01 9.89 -1.55
CA ARG A 101 22.99 10.23 -0.11
C ARG A 101 21.65 10.86 0.26
N TRP A 102 20.99 10.31 1.25
CA TRP A 102 19.78 10.88 1.83
C TRP A 102 19.78 10.62 3.35
N PRO A 103 19.38 11.56 4.20
CA PRO A 103 19.05 12.95 3.83
C PRO A 103 20.25 13.67 3.18
N GLU A 104 19.98 14.65 2.33
CA GLU A 104 21.07 15.46 1.76
C GLU A 104 21.94 16.00 2.90
N PRO A 105 23.29 16.01 2.73
CA PRO A 105 24.15 16.54 3.77
C PRO A 105 23.70 17.97 4.05
N ARG A 106 23.21 18.23 5.28
CA ARG A 106 22.92 19.59 5.73
C ARG A 106 24.15 20.42 5.45
N LYS A 107 24.01 21.51 4.70
CA LYS A 107 25.02 22.53 4.70
C LYS A 107 25.25 22.89 6.15
N ALA A 108 26.46 22.61 6.64
CA ALA A 108 26.83 22.88 8.02
C ALA A 108 26.35 24.27 8.41
N SER A 109 25.32 24.33 9.25
CA SER A 109 24.96 25.56 9.92
C SER A 109 26.15 25.90 10.78
N THR A 110 26.73 27.07 10.56
CA THR A 110 27.83 27.63 11.34
C THR A 110 27.34 28.10 12.72
N ALA A 111 26.61 27.23 13.43
CA ALA A 111 26.27 27.41 14.83
C ALA A 111 26.99 26.29 15.59
N ASP A 112 28.07 26.71 16.19
CA ASP A 112 28.90 26.05 17.16
C ASP A 112 28.05 25.70 18.40
N ASP A 113 27.46 24.52 18.42
CA ASP A 113 26.92 23.93 19.62
C ASP A 113 27.45 22.49 19.72
N GLY A 114 28.35 22.35 20.70
CA GLY A 114 29.19 21.19 20.99
C GLY A 114 28.54 19.84 21.29
N ALA A 115 27.64 19.41 20.40
CA ALA A 115 27.18 18.03 20.35
C ALA A 115 27.98 17.32 19.27
N THR A 116 29.03 16.61 19.65
CA THR A 116 29.76 15.65 18.81
C THR A 116 28.81 14.53 18.39
N ALA A 117 27.96 14.78 17.41
CA ALA A 117 27.21 13.75 16.71
C ALA A 117 28.24 12.91 15.94
N SER A 118 28.40 11.66 16.33
CA SER A 118 29.17 10.71 15.55
C SER A 118 28.60 10.64 14.13
N PRO A 119 29.42 10.55 13.07
CA PRO A 119 28.93 10.54 11.69
C PRO A 119 27.95 9.42 11.36
N ASP A 120 27.81 8.46 12.26
CA ASP A 120 26.93 7.29 12.15
C ASP A 120 25.54 7.48 12.84
N GLU A 121 25.32 8.57 13.60
CA GLU A 121 24.09 8.80 14.33
C GLU A 121 23.35 10.04 13.78
N PRO A 122 22.32 9.86 12.94
CA PRO A 122 21.57 10.99 12.39
C PRO A 122 20.75 11.68 13.47
N VAL A 123 20.81 13.00 13.52
CA VAL A 123 19.92 13.84 14.33
C VAL A 123 18.69 14.18 13.51
N LEU A 124 17.52 13.77 13.97
CA LEU A 124 16.24 14.00 13.29
C LEU A 124 15.53 15.23 13.88
N THR A 125 15.14 16.15 13.00
CA THR A 125 14.14 17.18 13.30
C THR A 125 12.73 16.60 13.12
N LEU A 126 11.71 17.31 13.57
CA LEU A 126 10.31 16.91 13.32
C LEU A 126 10.01 16.78 11.81
N ASN A 127 10.51 17.72 11.01
CA ASN A 127 10.31 17.66 9.56
C ASN A 127 11.03 16.46 8.92
N ASP A 128 12.27 16.19 9.37
CA ASP A 128 13.01 15.00 8.91
C ASP A 128 12.27 13.72 9.31
N ALA A 129 11.73 13.65 10.53
CA ALA A 129 10.95 12.52 11.02
C ALA A 129 9.69 12.26 10.17
N LEU A 130 8.96 13.32 9.80
CA LEU A 130 7.80 13.22 8.91
C LEU A 130 8.19 12.71 7.51
N GLN A 131 9.29 13.20 6.94
CA GLN A 131 9.78 12.74 5.64
C GLN A 131 10.28 11.29 5.69
N VAL A 132 11.00 10.94 6.76
CA VAL A 132 11.46 9.56 7.00
C VAL A 132 10.27 8.63 7.13
N ALA A 133 9.27 8.98 7.93
CA ALA A 133 8.06 8.20 8.14
C ALA A 133 7.32 7.96 6.82
N ALA A 134 7.12 9.00 6.00
CA ALA A 134 6.46 8.89 4.70
C ALA A 134 7.21 7.96 3.70
N ARG A 135 8.53 7.80 3.86
CA ARG A 135 9.35 6.97 2.96
C ARG A 135 9.60 5.56 3.48
N ASN A 136 9.69 5.39 4.80
CA ASN A 136 10.11 4.12 5.42
C ASN A 136 8.95 3.36 6.09
N SER A 137 7.87 4.05 6.49
CA SER A 137 6.76 3.42 7.18
C SER A 137 6.03 2.44 6.28
N ARG A 138 5.85 1.23 6.78
CA ARG A 138 5.09 0.18 6.10
C ARG A 138 3.61 0.54 5.98
N ASP A 139 3.05 1.17 7.02
CA ASP A 139 1.64 1.58 7.03
C ASP A 139 1.37 2.59 5.93
N TYR A 140 2.27 3.59 5.79
CA TYR A 140 2.16 4.58 4.73
C TYR A 140 2.27 3.96 3.35
N GLN A 141 3.18 3.01 3.16
CA GLN A 141 3.35 2.28 1.92
C GLN A 141 2.12 1.42 1.59
N SER A 142 1.57 0.70 2.58
CA SER A 142 0.35 -0.09 2.40
C SER A 142 -0.85 0.74 1.95
N GLN A 143 -1.01 1.95 2.48
CA GLN A 143 -2.08 2.85 2.05
C GLN A 143 -1.91 3.33 0.61
N LYS A 144 -0.67 3.60 0.18
CA LYS A 144 -0.38 3.90 -1.23
C LYS A 144 -0.69 2.72 -2.14
N GLU A 145 -0.33 1.52 -1.73
CA GLU A 145 -0.61 0.30 -2.48
C GLU A 145 -2.11 0.05 -2.63
N GLN A 146 -2.92 0.35 -1.61
CA GLN A 146 -4.38 0.25 -1.68
C GLN A 146 -4.99 1.21 -2.71
N VAL A 147 -4.52 2.46 -2.77
CA VAL A 147 -4.94 3.41 -3.81
C VAL A 147 -4.58 2.88 -5.20
N PHE A 148 -3.35 2.39 -5.37
CA PHE A 148 -2.88 1.83 -6.63
C PHE A 148 -3.67 0.58 -7.04
N GLN A 149 -3.96 -0.31 -6.10
CA GLN A 149 -4.79 -1.50 -6.33
C GLN A 149 -6.19 -1.11 -6.79
N SER A 150 -6.83 -0.15 -6.15
CA SER A 150 -8.17 0.30 -6.55
C SER A 150 -8.18 0.90 -7.97
N ALA A 151 -7.09 1.55 -8.39
CA ALA A 151 -6.95 2.05 -9.76
C ALA A 151 -6.77 0.91 -10.77
N LEU A 152 -6.03 -0.15 -10.42
CA LEU A 152 -5.94 -1.37 -11.24
C LEU A 152 -7.28 -2.08 -11.37
N ASP A 153 -8.04 -2.18 -10.28
CA ASP A 153 -9.39 -2.76 -10.28
C ASP A 153 -10.32 -1.98 -11.22
N LEU A 154 -10.22 -0.65 -11.22
CA LEU A 154 -10.97 0.19 -12.17
C LEU A 154 -10.51 -0.04 -13.63
N ASP A 155 -9.21 -0.17 -13.91
CA ASP A 155 -8.74 -0.46 -15.27
C ASP A 155 -9.24 -1.84 -15.74
N LEU A 156 -9.28 -2.82 -14.83
CA LEU A 156 -9.84 -4.15 -15.10
C LEU A 156 -11.35 -4.08 -15.44
N GLU A 157 -12.13 -3.33 -14.67
CA GLU A 157 -13.56 -3.11 -14.98
C GLU A 157 -13.75 -2.35 -16.30
N ARG A 158 -12.88 -1.39 -16.62
CA ARG A 158 -12.88 -0.70 -17.93
C ARG A 158 -12.55 -1.67 -19.07
N ASP A 159 -11.68 -2.64 -18.83
CA ASP A 159 -11.27 -3.63 -19.85
C ASP A 159 -12.43 -4.55 -20.26
N GLN A 160 -13.42 -4.82 -19.39
CA GLN A 160 -14.63 -5.58 -19.75
C GLN A 160 -15.43 -4.93 -20.90
N PHE A 161 -15.40 -3.60 -21.00
CA PHE A 161 -16.09 -2.85 -22.04
C PHE A 161 -15.20 -2.55 -23.26
N ARG A 162 -13.95 -3.02 -23.28
CA ARG A 162 -13.05 -2.93 -24.44
C ARG A 162 -13.23 -4.14 -25.35
N THR A 163 -12.83 -3.99 -26.62
CA THR A 163 -12.80 -5.12 -27.53
C THR A 163 -11.66 -6.05 -27.11
N SER A 164 -12.00 -7.28 -26.77
CA SER A 164 -11.03 -8.35 -26.51
C SER A 164 -10.81 -9.19 -27.77
N PHE A 165 -9.55 -9.58 -27.99
CA PHE A 165 -9.17 -10.47 -29.08
C PHE A 165 -8.55 -11.73 -28.48
N ALA A 166 -9.03 -12.89 -28.94
CA ALA A 166 -8.48 -14.17 -28.56
C ALA A 166 -8.11 -14.97 -29.83
N GLY A 167 -6.96 -15.57 -29.81
CA GLY A 167 -6.53 -16.51 -30.86
C GLY A 167 -6.18 -17.85 -30.24
N LEU A 168 -6.69 -18.94 -30.81
CA LEU A 168 -6.35 -20.30 -30.46
C LEU A 168 -5.90 -21.06 -31.67
N VAL A 169 -4.73 -21.69 -31.60
CA VAL A 169 -4.27 -22.64 -32.58
C VAL A 169 -4.12 -23.99 -31.88
N SER A 170 -4.82 -24.99 -32.38
CA SER A 170 -4.76 -26.34 -31.85
C SER A 170 -4.37 -27.33 -32.97
N GLY A 171 -3.47 -28.23 -32.68
CA GLY A 171 -3.14 -29.34 -33.53
C GLY A 171 -3.62 -30.64 -32.90
N PHE A 172 -4.19 -31.55 -33.71
CA PHE A 172 -4.57 -32.85 -33.24
C PHE A 172 -4.04 -33.95 -34.16
N PHE A 173 -3.72 -35.07 -33.56
CA PHE A 173 -3.45 -36.32 -34.26
C PHE A 173 -4.45 -37.38 -33.75
N LYS A 174 -5.23 -37.93 -34.61
CA LYS A 174 -6.22 -38.92 -34.30
C LYS A 174 -5.90 -40.24 -34.99
N HIS A 175 -5.68 -41.27 -34.22
CA HIS A 175 -5.52 -42.64 -34.69
C HIS A 175 -6.78 -43.45 -34.25
N ASN A 176 -7.57 -43.84 -35.25
CA ASN A 176 -8.80 -44.62 -34.98
C ASN A 176 -8.63 -46.02 -35.55
N ARG A 177 -8.60 -47.00 -34.69
CA ARG A 177 -8.55 -48.41 -35.05
C ARG A 177 -9.95 -48.99 -34.95
N SER A 178 -10.64 -49.15 -36.04
CA SER A 178 -11.94 -49.80 -36.07
C SER A 178 -11.77 -51.30 -35.81
N GLY A 179 -12.61 -51.84 -34.92
CA GLY A 179 -12.52 -53.23 -34.49
C GLY A 179 -12.65 -54.24 -35.62
N ARG A 180 -12.09 -55.39 -35.37
CA ARG A 180 -11.98 -56.56 -36.27
C ARG A 180 -13.37 -57.11 -36.60
N ASN A 181 -13.91 -56.72 -37.75
CA ASN A 181 -14.90 -57.55 -38.45
C ASN A 181 -14.13 -58.33 -39.53
N GLU A 182 -14.59 -59.54 -39.85
CA GLU A 182 -13.89 -60.54 -40.68
C GLU A 182 -13.51 -60.11 -42.10
N ALA A 183 -13.63 -58.84 -42.45
CA ALA A 183 -13.29 -58.25 -43.75
C ALA A 183 -12.26 -57.11 -43.69
N GLY A 184 -11.23 -57.19 -42.83
CA GLY A 184 -10.12 -56.29 -42.84
C GLY A 184 -10.40 -54.96 -42.09
N GLY A 185 -9.86 -54.82 -40.87
CA GLY A 185 -9.96 -53.57 -40.14
C GLY A 185 -9.27 -52.41 -40.80
N SER A 186 -9.96 -51.32 -41.05
CA SER A 186 -9.38 -50.09 -41.55
C SER A 186 -8.82 -49.27 -40.38
N VAL A 187 -7.60 -48.85 -40.52
CA VAL A 187 -6.92 -47.89 -39.61
C VAL A 187 -7.05 -46.54 -40.25
N ALA A 188 -7.84 -45.64 -39.69
CA ALA A 188 -7.93 -44.28 -40.17
C ALA A 188 -7.06 -43.38 -39.30
N GLU A 189 -6.03 -42.80 -39.87
CA GLU A 189 -5.17 -41.81 -39.24
C GLU A 189 -5.48 -40.44 -39.83
N SER A 190 -5.71 -39.48 -38.97
CA SER A 190 -5.93 -38.07 -39.36
C SER A 190 -5.12 -37.12 -38.49
N ALA A 191 -4.52 -36.17 -39.13
CA ALA A 191 -3.89 -35.05 -38.45
C ALA A 191 -4.56 -33.75 -38.89
N GLY A 192 -4.77 -32.83 -37.96
CA GLY A 192 -5.40 -31.56 -38.32
C GLY A 192 -4.85 -30.43 -37.49
N VAL A 193 -5.03 -29.25 -38.02
CA VAL A 193 -4.74 -27.97 -37.34
C VAL A 193 -5.99 -27.11 -37.41
N ASP A 194 -6.45 -26.70 -36.25
CA ASP A 194 -7.54 -25.76 -36.10
C ASP A 194 -7.00 -24.43 -35.62
N ALA A 195 -7.32 -23.35 -36.31
CA ALA A 195 -7.02 -22.00 -35.88
C ALA A 195 -8.30 -21.20 -35.77
N THR A 196 -8.54 -20.62 -34.60
CA THR A 196 -9.70 -19.77 -34.36
C THR A 196 -9.26 -18.40 -33.85
N THR A 197 -9.87 -17.34 -34.38
CA THR A 197 -9.71 -15.99 -33.91
C THR A 197 -11.09 -15.49 -33.48
N ALA A 198 -11.21 -14.95 -32.27
CA ALA A 198 -12.43 -14.37 -31.74
C ALA A 198 -12.20 -12.92 -31.33
N ALA A 199 -13.17 -12.08 -31.60
CA ALA A 199 -13.28 -10.74 -31.07
C ALA A 199 -14.60 -10.61 -30.31
N SER A 200 -14.56 -10.13 -29.07
CA SER A 200 -15.78 -9.88 -28.29
C SER A 200 -15.74 -8.51 -27.65
N ARG A 201 -16.93 -7.91 -27.46
CA ARG A 201 -17.08 -6.63 -26.81
C ARG A 201 -18.43 -6.55 -26.10
N ASP A 202 -18.37 -6.19 -24.82
CA ASP A 202 -19.55 -5.84 -24.06
C ASP A 202 -19.73 -4.33 -24.07
N PHE A 203 -20.97 -3.88 -24.23
CA PHE A 203 -21.31 -2.47 -24.27
C PHE A 203 -21.95 -2.03 -22.97
N LYS A 204 -21.76 -0.77 -22.60
CA LYS A 204 -22.28 -0.20 -21.35
C LYS A 204 -23.82 -0.19 -21.26
N ASN A 205 -24.54 -0.49 -22.34
CA ASN A 205 -26.00 -0.64 -22.36
C ASN A 205 -26.47 -2.10 -22.14
N GLY A 206 -25.54 -3.03 -21.92
CA GLY A 206 -25.83 -4.45 -21.74
C GLY A 206 -25.78 -5.29 -23.03
N MET A 207 -25.60 -4.67 -24.20
CA MET A 207 -25.45 -5.38 -25.46
C MET A 207 -24.10 -6.08 -25.50
N ALA A 208 -24.05 -7.34 -25.94
CA ALA A 208 -22.80 -8.07 -26.21
C ALA A 208 -22.69 -8.39 -27.71
N PHE A 209 -21.49 -8.18 -28.24
CA PHE A 209 -21.13 -8.54 -29.61
C PHE A 209 -19.98 -9.55 -29.59
N SER A 210 -20.08 -10.59 -30.40
CA SER A 210 -18.98 -11.51 -30.61
C SER A 210 -18.82 -11.86 -32.10
N LEU A 211 -17.58 -11.94 -32.53
CA LEU A 211 -17.16 -12.39 -33.87
C LEU A 211 -16.16 -13.52 -33.70
N ARG A 212 -16.38 -14.63 -34.38
CA ARG A 212 -15.45 -15.76 -34.40
C ARG A 212 -15.17 -16.14 -35.84
N LEU A 213 -13.91 -16.25 -36.20
CA LEU A 213 -13.42 -16.75 -37.47
C LEU A 213 -12.57 -17.98 -37.19
N GLY A 214 -12.78 -19.04 -37.93
CA GLY A 214 -12.02 -20.25 -37.78
C GLY A 214 -11.61 -20.86 -39.12
N TRP A 215 -10.47 -21.49 -39.13
CA TRP A 215 -9.92 -22.29 -40.22
C TRP A 215 -9.60 -23.68 -39.69
N ASN A 216 -10.10 -24.67 -40.42
CA ASN A 216 -9.86 -26.07 -40.16
C ASN A 216 -9.07 -26.66 -41.31
N LEU A 217 -7.94 -27.29 -41.05
CA LEU A 217 -7.17 -28.05 -41.96
C LEU A 217 -7.02 -29.48 -41.44
N VAL A 218 -7.71 -30.42 -42.07
CA VAL A 218 -7.63 -31.84 -41.73
C VAL A 218 -7.01 -32.59 -42.91
N GLN A 219 -6.00 -33.37 -42.64
CA GLN A 219 -5.35 -34.25 -43.60
C GLN A 219 -5.49 -35.71 -43.14
N LEU A 220 -6.12 -36.55 -43.96
CA LEU A 220 -6.13 -37.99 -43.75
C LEU A 220 -4.78 -38.54 -44.21
N LEU A 221 -4.16 -39.38 -43.40
CA LEU A 221 -2.85 -39.98 -43.61
C LEU A 221 -2.92 -41.33 -44.32
N GLU A 222 -4.08 -41.69 -44.90
CA GLU A 222 -4.29 -42.92 -45.70
C GLU A 222 -3.93 -42.72 -47.20
N PRO A 223 -3.78 -43.85 -47.98
CA PRO A 223 -3.24 -43.82 -49.34
C PRO A 223 -4.03 -43.01 -50.35
N GLU A 224 -5.31 -42.72 -50.11
CA GLU A 224 -6.10 -41.74 -50.86
C GLU A 224 -6.13 -40.40 -50.12
N ASN A 225 -5.07 -39.61 -50.25
CA ASN A 225 -4.87 -38.34 -49.61
C ASN A 225 -6.05 -37.37 -49.78
N PHE A 226 -6.99 -37.37 -48.87
CA PHE A 226 -8.06 -36.39 -48.82
C PHE A 226 -7.69 -35.29 -47.83
N ALA A 227 -7.48 -34.06 -48.31
CA ALA A 227 -7.28 -32.89 -47.47
C ALA A 227 -8.57 -32.06 -47.47
N SER A 228 -9.21 -31.96 -46.34
CA SER A 228 -10.35 -31.06 -46.13
C SER A 228 -9.85 -29.72 -45.60
N ARG A 229 -10.25 -28.63 -46.25
CA ARG A 229 -10.00 -27.26 -45.79
C ARG A 229 -11.35 -26.62 -45.64
N SER A 230 -11.65 -26.16 -44.41
CA SER A 230 -12.87 -25.44 -44.16
C SER A 230 -12.58 -24.13 -43.46
N MET A 231 -13.38 -23.13 -43.74
CA MET A 231 -13.37 -21.83 -43.10
C MET A 231 -14.78 -21.52 -42.63
N PHE A 232 -14.93 -21.16 -41.37
CA PHE A 232 -16.22 -20.74 -40.85
C PHE A 232 -16.12 -19.35 -40.21
N GLY A 233 -17.21 -18.61 -40.28
CA GLY A 233 -17.40 -17.33 -39.62
C GLY A 233 -18.69 -17.31 -38.83
N ASP A 234 -18.62 -16.81 -37.62
CA ASP A 234 -19.78 -16.65 -36.74
C ASP A 234 -19.77 -15.24 -36.16
N ALA A 235 -20.84 -14.50 -36.38
CA ALA A 235 -21.05 -13.20 -35.77
C ALA A 235 -22.34 -13.25 -34.97
N SER A 236 -22.32 -12.84 -33.71
CA SER A 236 -23.51 -12.80 -32.87
C SER A 236 -23.65 -11.49 -32.13
N VAL A 237 -24.89 -11.05 -31.96
CA VAL A 237 -25.29 -9.88 -31.19
C VAL A 237 -26.37 -10.32 -30.20
N SER A 238 -26.18 -9.95 -28.94
CA SER A 238 -27.13 -10.20 -27.87
C SER A 238 -27.54 -8.85 -27.22
N ILE A 239 -28.84 -8.58 -27.19
CA ILE A 239 -29.39 -7.32 -26.67
C ILE A 239 -30.41 -7.68 -25.58
N PRO A 240 -30.12 -7.44 -24.30
CA PRO A 240 -31.09 -7.59 -23.23
C PRO A 240 -32.18 -6.52 -23.36
N LEU A 241 -33.45 -6.94 -23.30
CA LEU A 241 -34.60 -6.03 -23.42
C LEU A 241 -35.27 -5.74 -22.07
N LEU A 242 -35.14 -6.63 -21.10
CA LEU A 242 -35.74 -6.49 -19.77
C LEU A 242 -34.65 -6.53 -18.69
N ARG A 243 -34.32 -7.72 -18.19
CA ARG A 243 -33.28 -7.90 -17.17
C ARG A 243 -31.90 -7.62 -17.75
N GLY A 244 -31.11 -6.83 -17.06
CA GLY A 244 -29.76 -6.46 -17.51
C GLY A 244 -29.72 -5.36 -18.56
N ALA A 245 -30.89 -4.84 -18.98
CA ALA A 245 -30.99 -3.78 -19.97
C ALA A 245 -30.73 -2.40 -19.35
N GLY A 246 -29.98 -1.58 -20.08
CA GLY A 246 -29.76 -0.20 -19.76
C GLY A 246 -28.43 0.08 -19.04
N ARG A 247 -27.91 1.27 -19.28
CA ARG A 247 -26.59 1.69 -18.80
C ARG A 247 -26.45 1.67 -17.28
N HIS A 248 -27.53 1.99 -16.56
CA HIS A 248 -27.51 2.04 -15.10
C HIS A 248 -27.35 0.67 -14.45
N ILE A 249 -27.74 -0.40 -15.17
CA ILE A 249 -27.62 -1.79 -14.70
C ILE A 249 -26.32 -2.39 -15.22
N ALA A 250 -26.09 -2.33 -16.52
CA ALA A 250 -24.98 -3.00 -17.17
C ALA A 250 -23.60 -2.41 -16.80
N ALA A 251 -23.54 -1.09 -16.54
CA ALA A 251 -22.30 -0.39 -16.19
C ALA A 251 -22.19 -0.08 -14.67
N GLU A 252 -23.02 -0.70 -13.81
CA GLU A 252 -22.97 -0.41 -12.38
C GLU A 252 -21.65 -0.86 -11.72
N SER A 253 -21.08 -2.00 -12.12
CA SER A 253 -19.77 -2.44 -11.64
C SER A 253 -18.69 -1.41 -11.95
N LEU A 254 -18.67 -0.90 -13.17
CA LEU A 254 -17.76 0.16 -13.57
C LEU A 254 -17.97 1.46 -12.77
N THR A 255 -19.23 1.86 -12.57
CA THR A 255 -19.56 3.05 -11.79
C THR A 255 -19.09 2.90 -10.34
N GLN A 256 -19.31 1.73 -9.75
CA GLN A 256 -18.85 1.43 -8.39
C GLN A 256 -17.31 1.42 -8.30
N ALA A 257 -16.62 0.83 -9.27
CA ALA A 257 -15.16 0.85 -9.32
C ALA A 257 -14.61 2.28 -9.44
N GLU A 258 -15.23 3.14 -10.27
CA GLU A 258 -14.86 4.56 -10.36
C GLU A 258 -15.02 5.30 -9.03
N ARG A 259 -16.06 5.01 -8.27
CA ARG A 259 -16.31 5.61 -6.94
C ARG A 259 -15.36 5.06 -5.89
N ASN A 260 -15.04 3.77 -5.94
CA ASN A 260 -14.09 3.15 -5.02
C ASN A 260 -12.71 3.80 -5.09
N VAL A 261 -12.22 4.14 -6.28
CA VAL A 261 -10.94 4.88 -6.42
C VAL A 261 -11.03 6.24 -5.72
N VAL A 262 -12.15 6.97 -5.88
CA VAL A 262 -12.34 8.26 -5.18
C VAL A 262 -12.34 8.07 -3.66
N TYR A 263 -12.98 6.99 -3.16
CA TYR A 263 -12.99 6.69 -1.72
C TYR A 263 -11.59 6.39 -1.21
N GLN A 264 -10.81 5.60 -1.94
CA GLN A 264 -9.42 5.31 -1.58
C GLN A 264 -8.54 6.56 -1.59
N VAL A 265 -8.78 7.50 -2.51
CA VAL A 265 -8.10 8.80 -2.55
C VAL A 265 -8.47 9.65 -1.31
N TYR A 266 -9.74 9.65 -0.87
CA TYR A 266 -10.16 10.31 0.36
C TYR A 266 -9.59 9.64 1.61
N GLU A 267 -9.62 8.31 1.68
CA GLU A 267 -9.06 7.53 2.78
C GLU A 267 -7.56 7.78 2.92
N PHE A 268 -6.83 7.81 1.80
CA PHE A 268 -5.39 8.12 1.81
C PHE A 268 -5.09 9.55 2.27
N GLU A 269 -5.89 10.53 1.85
CA GLU A 269 -5.72 11.92 2.30
C GLU A 269 -5.99 12.07 3.81
N GLY A 270 -7.05 11.42 4.30
CA GLY A 270 -7.34 11.33 5.75
C GLY A 270 -6.18 10.68 6.50
N PHE A 271 -5.71 9.53 6.00
CA PHE A 271 -4.59 8.83 6.58
C PHE A 271 -3.30 9.69 6.63
N LYS A 272 -2.99 10.45 5.58
CA LYS A 272 -1.81 11.35 5.59
C LYS A 272 -1.86 12.35 6.75
N ARG A 273 -3.03 12.93 6.99
CA ARG A 273 -3.23 13.91 8.08
C ARG A 273 -3.07 13.26 9.45
N ASP A 274 -3.77 12.14 9.67
CA ASP A 274 -3.70 11.41 10.93
C ASP A 274 -2.29 10.86 11.18
N PHE A 275 -1.63 10.39 10.13
CA PHE A 275 -0.27 9.87 10.22
C PHE A 275 0.74 10.97 10.58
N ALA A 276 0.61 12.16 9.99
CA ALA A 276 1.45 13.30 10.34
C ALA A 276 1.29 13.70 11.80
N VAL A 277 0.04 13.72 12.30
CA VAL A 277 -0.23 14.02 13.73
C VAL A 277 0.37 12.94 14.63
N ARG A 278 0.18 11.65 14.31
CA ARG A 278 0.78 10.54 15.08
C ARG A 278 2.30 10.59 15.13
N VAL A 279 2.96 10.92 14.02
CA VAL A 279 4.42 11.06 13.99
C VAL A 279 4.87 12.25 14.84
N ALA A 280 4.16 13.40 14.75
CA ALA A 280 4.47 14.57 15.55
C ALA A 280 4.27 14.33 17.05
N ASP A 281 3.17 13.68 17.43
CA ASP A 281 2.88 13.32 18.82
C ASP A 281 3.93 12.35 19.38
N ALA A 282 4.27 11.31 18.62
CA ALA A 282 5.32 10.37 19.02
C ALA A 282 6.70 11.05 19.15
N TYR A 283 7.04 11.96 18.23
CA TYR A 283 8.28 12.75 18.31
C TYR A 283 8.34 13.59 19.59
N LEU A 284 7.27 14.32 19.90
CA LEU A 284 7.18 15.16 21.09
C LEU A 284 7.18 14.30 22.38
N SER A 285 6.52 13.15 22.35
CA SER A 285 6.53 12.20 23.47
C SER A 285 7.94 11.69 23.79
N VAL A 286 8.76 11.43 22.77
CA VAL A 286 10.17 11.07 22.97
C VAL A 286 10.93 12.23 23.61
N LEU A 287 10.77 13.46 23.12
CA LEU A 287 11.41 14.63 23.72
C LEU A 287 11.01 14.84 25.17
N GLN A 288 9.72 14.69 25.49
CA GLN A 288 9.22 14.76 26.87
C GLN A 288 9.83 13.67 27.75
N SER A 289 10.02 12.45 27.22
CA SER A 289 10.63 11.35 27.98
C SER A 289 12.08 11.63 28.35
N PHE A 290 12.84 12.33 27.51
CA PHE A 290 14.19 12.82 27.85
C PHE A 290 14.19 13.76 29.03
N ASP A 291 13.23 14.72 29.06
CA ASP A 291 13.11 15.67 30.16
C ASP A 291 12.68 14.96 31.46
N GLN A 292 11.80 13.97 31.37
CA GLN A 292 11.39 13.14 32.51
C GLN A 292 12.58 12.40 33.12
N VAL A 293 13.45 11.78 32.28
CA VAL A 293 14.66 11.10 32.77
C VAL A 293 15.58 12.08 33.47
N LYS A 294 15.81 13.25 32.86
CA LYS A 294 16.65 14.30 33.44
C LYS A 294 16.12 14.76 34.80
N ASN A 295 14.81 15.04 34.88
CA ASN A 295 14.18 15.46 36.14
C ASN A 295 14.28 14.38 37.22
N ALA A 296 14.05 13.11 36.87
CA ALA A 296 14.17 11.99 37.78
C ALA A 296 15.64 11.80 38.28
N GLU A 297 16.61 12.01 37.38
CA GLU A 297 18.03 11.94 37.72
C GLU A 297 18.45 13.06 38.68
N GLU A 298 18.04 14.30 38.42
CA GLU A 298 18.32 15.44 39.25
C GLU A 298 17.67 15.28 40.64
N ASN A 299 16.44 14.79 40.73
CA ASN A 299 15.77 14.46 41.97
C ASN A 299 16.54 13.38 42.77
N TYR A 300 16.93 12.30 42.11
CA TYR A 300 17.72 11.22 42.74
C TYR A 300 19.06 11.75 43.27
N ARG A 301 19.78 12.57 42.51
CA ARG A 301 21.01 13.23 42.96
C ARG A 301 20.81 14.12 44.17
N GLY A 302 19.70 14.87 44.19
CA GLY A 302 19.31 15.70 45.30
C GLY A 302 19.07 14.91 46.59
N LEU A 303 18.37 13.77 46.48
CA LEU A 303 18.08 12.90 47.64
C LEU A 303 19.33 12.16 48.12
N ILE A 304 20.26 11.76 47.28
CA ILE A 304 21.60 11.26 47.70
C ILE A 304 22.29 12.32 48.59
N ALA A 305 22.30 13.57 48.17
CA ALA A 305 22.89 14.65 48.98
C ALA A 305 22.19 14.86 50.31
N SER A 306 20.86 14.76 50.32
CA SER A 306 20.03 14.82 51.54
C SER A 306 20.32 13.68 52.51
N THR A 307 20.36 12.42 52.03
CA THR A 307 20.68 11.26 52.84
C THR A 307 22.09 11.35 53.45
N ARG A 308 23.07 11.80 52.64
CA ARG A 308 24.43 12.04 53.17
C ARG A 308 24.48 13.11 54.21
N ARG A 309 23.67 14.14 54.10
CA ARG A 309 23.51 15.19 55.11
C ARG A 309 22.88 14.63 56.39
N ALA A 310 21.78 13.87 56.26
CA ALA A 310 21.08 13.26 57.39
C ALA A 310 22.04 12.32 58.16
N ARG A 311 22.82 11.49 57.48
CA ARG A 311 23.84 10.62 58.15
C ARG A 311 24.88 11.41 58.94
N ARG A 312 25.41 12.52 58.37
CA ARG A 312 26.37 13.38 59.13
C ARG A 312 25.74 14.04 60.36
N LEU A 313 24.47 14.39 60.32
CA LEU A 313 23.73 14.94 61.46
C LEU A 313 23.46 13.86 62.51
N LEU A 314 23.20 12.62 62.11
CA LEU A 314 23.10 11.49 63.03
C LEU A 314 24.43 11.20 63.74
N ASP A 315 25.54 11.18 62.97
CA ASP A 315 26.89 10.97 63.53
C ASP A 315 27.26 12.07 64.49
N ALA A 316 26.74 13.29 64.32
CA ALA A 316 26.92 14.41 65.23
C ALA A 316 25.91 14.41 66.38
N GLY A 317 25.02 13.42 66.47
CA GLY A 317 23.98 13.30 67.54
C GLY A 317 22.83 14.27 67.41
N ASN A 318 22.71 14.97 66.28
CA ASN A 318 21.68 16.03 66.04
C ASN A 318 20.44 15.54 65.26
N LEU A 319 20.37 14.24 64.92
CA LEU A 319 19.25 13.66 64.18
C LEU A 319 18.93 12.25 64.70
N PRO A 320 17.62 11.90 64.91
CA PRO A 320 17.27 10.52 65.30
C PRO A 320 17.43 9.55 64.14
N PRO A 321 17.80 8.26 64.41
CA PRO A 321 18.02 7.24 63.39
C PRO A 321 16.87 7.05 62.39
N ILE A 322 15.65 7.11 62.89
CA ILE A 322 14.43 6.94 62.07
C ILE A 322 14.33 7.93 60.90
N GLN A 323 14.85 9.16 61.06
CA GLN A 323 14.86 10.16 60.00
C GLN A 323 15.92 9.85 58.91
N VAL A 324 17.00 9.18 59.28
CA VAL A 324 18.01 8.70 58.31
C VAL A 324 17.43 7.54 57.53
N ASP A 325 16.73 6.62 58.19
CA ASP A 325 16.08 5.49 57.50
C ASP A 325 15.01 6.00 56.48
N GLN A 326 14.23 7.04 56.88
CA GLN A 326 13.28 7.68 55.98
C GLN A 326 13.96 8.34 54.79
N ALA A 327 15.04 9.08 54.99
CA ALA A 327 15.82 9.66 53.89
C ALA A 327 16.43 8.60 52.97
N MET A 328 16.82 7.43 53.50
CA MET A 328 17.24 6.29 52.73
C MET A 328 16.12 5.68 51.89
N GLN A 329 14.92 5.56 52.41
CA GLN A 329 13.74 5.11 51.65
C GLN A 329 13.45 6.05 50.49
N ASP A 330 13.42 7.37 50.74
CA ASP A 330 13.21 8.39 49.73
C ASP A 330 14.26 8.33 48.61
N GLU A 331 15.53 8.09 48.97
CA GLU A 331 16.64 7.90 48.01
C GLU A 331 16.40 6.65 47.13
N LEU A 332 16.01 5.51 47.74
CA LEU A 332 15.74 4.27 46.98
C LEU A 332 14.53 4.41 46.09
N ASP A 333 13.48 5.10 46.53
CA ASP A 333 12.31 5.38 45.71
C ASP A 333 12.63 6.28 44.52
N ALA A 334 13.46 7.29 44.72
CA ALA A 334 13.91 8.15 43.63
C ALA A 334 14.79 7.38 42.63
N ARG A 335 15.64 6.47 43.10
CA ARG A 335 16.41 5.57 42.27
C ARG A 335 15.50 4.71 41.38
N ASN A 336 14.48 4.12 41.98
CA ASN A 336 13.51 3.30 41.24
C ASN A 336 12.78 4.12 40.18
N ARG A 337 12.37 5.35 40.52
CA ARG A 337 11.74 6.28 39.56
C ARG A 337 12.67 6.65 38.41
N TRP A 338 13.93 6.90 38.69
CA TRP A 338 14.92 7.19 37.63
C TRP A 338 15.14 5.98 36.71
N ILE A 339 15.25 4.77 37.27
CA ILE A 339 15.38 3.54 36.47
C ILE A 339 14.14 3.36 35.59
N SER A 340 12.94 3.48 36.16
CA SER A 340 11.68 3.35 35.41
C SER A 340 11.54 4.41 34.31
N ALA A 341 11.98 5.64 34.58
CA ALA A 341 11.97 6.71 33.56
C ALA A 341 12.91 6.37 32.38
N ARG A 342 14.09 5.81 32.65
CA ARG A 342 15.04 5.37 31.60
C ARG A 342 14.46 4.25 30.76
N GLU A 343 13.85 3.24 31.38
CA GLU A 343 13.20 2.14 30.65
C GLU A 343 12.03 2.65 29.79
N SER A 344 11.20 3.53 30.36
CA SER A 344 10.10 4.16 29.63
C SER A 344 10.60 4.98 28.43
N GLN A 345 11.69 5.73 28.60
CA GLN A 345 12.32 6.48 27.51
C GLN A 345 12.77 5.54 26.37
N THR A 346 13.45 4.44 26.74
CA THR A 346 13.92 3.46 25.74
C THR A 346 12.73 2.88 24.97
N ALA A 347 11.69 2.47 25.69
CA ALA A 347 10.48 1.92 25.06
C ALA A 347 9.77 2.94 24.14
N THR A 348 9.67 4.21 24.56
CA THR A 348 9.08 5.28 23.76
C THR A 348 9.88 5.57 22.50
N LEU A 349 11.22 5.58 22.61
CA LEU A 349 12.11 5.76 21.46
C LEU A 349 12.02 4.58 20.48
N ASP A 350 11.91 3.36 20.99
CA ASP A 350 11.78 2.16 20.16
C ASP A 350 10.42 2.12 19.43
N ALA A 351 9.35 2.51 20.12
CA ALA A 351 8.03 2.67 19.51
C ALA A 351 8.06 3.75 18.40
N PHE A 352 8.74 4.86 18.63
CA PHE A 352 8.93 5.91 17.63
C PHE A 352 9.72 5.42 16.41
N LYS A 353 10.86 4.71 16.61
CA LYS A 353 11.62 4.11 15.51
C LYS A 353 10.75 3.14 14.69
N SER A 354 9.94 2.33 15.37
CA SER A 354 9.01 1.40 14.72
C SER A 354 7.98 2.14 13.86
N LEU A 355 7.39 3.23 14.37
CA LEU A 355 6.46 4.09 13.64
C LEU A 355 7.11 4.69 12.37
N LEU A 356 8.37 5.12 12.48
CA LEU A 356 9.14 5.61 11.34
C LEU A 356 9.55 4.50 10.36
N GLY A 357 9.36 3.22 10.70
CA GLY A 357 9.83 2.08 9.91
C GLY A 357 11.33 1.86 9.99
N LEU A 358 11.99 2.38 11.04
CA LEU A 358 13.43 2.22 11.27
C LEU A 358 13.72 0.94 12.09
N PRO A 359 14.94 0.39 12.01
CA PRO A 359 15.36 -0.70 12.91
C PRO A 359 15.39 -0.21 14.36
N VAL A 360 14.88 -1.00 15.28
CA VAL A 360 14.85 -0.68 16.72
C VAL A 360 16.27 -0.51 17.27
N ASP A 361 17.22 -1.34 16.82
CA ASP A 361 18.62 -1.29 17.26
C ASP A 361 19.41 -0.11 16.67
N ALA A 362 18.81 0.65 15.73
CA ALA A 362 19.48 1.79 15.13
C ALA A 362 19.68 2.92 16.13
N ARG A 363 20.86 3.51 16.11
CA ARG A 363 21.18 4.72 16.88
C ARG A 363 20.67 5.92 16.11
N VAL A 364 19.72 6.62 16.70
CA VAL A 364 19.10 7.83 16.17
C VAL A 364 18.92 8.81 17.32
N SER A 365 19.31 10.04 17.14
CA SER A 365 19.04 11.12 18.09
C SER A 365 18.04 12.12 17.53
N LEU A 366 17.36 12.83 18.44
CA LEU A 366 16.39 13.86 18.10
C LEU A 366 16.96 15.25 18.41
N ASP A 367 16.55 16.25 17.63
CA ASP A 367 16.93 17.64 17.88
C ASP A 367 16.17 18.19 19.10
N ARG A 368 16.87 18.30 20.23
CA ARG A 368 16.30 18.83 21.47
C ARG A 368 16.01 20.33 21.44
N ALA A 369 16.64 21.07 20.51
CA ALA A 369 16.39 22.50 20.38
C ALA A 369 14.97 22.79 19.88
N GLU A 370 14.33 21.85 19.21
CA GLU A 370 12.94 22.01 18.75
C GLU A 370 11.94 22.06 19.92
N SER A 371 12.13 21.27 20.99
CA SER A 371 11.26 21.35 22.17
C SER A 371 11.34 22.72 22.84
N ALA A 372 12.53 23.30 22.91
CA ALA A 372 12.72 24.64 23.48
C ALA A 372 12.08 25.73 22.60
N LYS A 373 12.14 25.60 21.27
CA LYS A 373 11.47 26.52 20.33
C LYS A 373 9.96 26.44 20.45
N LEU A 374 9.40 25.21 20.50
CA LEU A 374 7.96 24.98 20.67
C LEU A 374 7.47 25.49 22.03
N ALA A 375 8.22 25.23 23.11
CA ALA A 375 7.91 25.77 24.44
C ALA A 375 8.02 27.30 24.48
N GLY A 376 8.96 27.89 23.74
CA GLY A 376 9.07 29.34 23.56
C GLY A 376 7.87 29.92 22.83
N PHE A 377 7.47 29.28 21.74
CA PHE A 377 6.29 29.65 20.96
C PHE A 377 5.00 29.53 21.80
N ALA A 378 4.82 28.41 22.48
CA ALA A 378 3.67 28.23 23.38
C ALA A 378 3.63 29.29 24.48
N ARG A 379 4.77 29.61 25.11
CA ARG A 379 4.88 30.69 26.12
C ARG A 379 4.56 32.06 25.54
N SER A 380 5.02 32.38 24.34
CA SER A 380 4.70 33.66 23.69
C SER A 380 3.20 33.81 23.41
N MET A 381 2.53 32.71 23.07
CA MET A 381 1.11 32.69 22.85
C MET A 381 0.30 32.80 24.15
N THR A 382 0.73 32.07 25.21
CA THR A 382 0.10 32.16 26.53
C THR A 382 0.39 33.48 27.20
N ALA A 383 1.57 34.09 27.01
CA ALA A 383 1.89 35.41 27.57
C ALA A 383 0.98 36.52 27.02
N SER A 384 0.47 36.38 25.78
CA SER A 384 -0.55 37.28 25.23
C SER A 384 -1.94 37.11 25.87
N ALA A 385 -2.20 35.94 26.47
CA ALA A 385 -3.47 35.60 27.10
C ALA A 385 -3.45 35.71 28.64
N MET A 386 -2.28 35.72 29.24
CA MET A 386 -2.13 35.85 30.73
C MET A 386 -2.09 37.32 31.11
N ASN A 387 -3.11 37.73 31.84
CA ASN A 387 -3.11 39.00 32.58
C ASN A 387 -2.01 38.93 33.66
N PRO A 388 -1.01 39.84 33.67
CA PRO A 388 0.15 39.76 34.57
C PRO A 388 -0.16 40.03 36.08
N GLU A 389 -1.41 40.21 36.46
CA GLU A 389 -1.81 40.62 37.79
C GLU A 389 -2.21 39.50 38.76
N ARG A 390 -2.01 38.23 38.46
CA ARG A 390 -2.11 37.18 39.48
C ARG A 390 -0.73 36.92 40.10
N GLU A 391 -0.38 37.75 41.10
CA GLU A 391 0.60 37.36 42.11
C GLU A 391 0.09 36.10 42.79
N GLU A 392 0.81 34.99 42.65
CA GLU A 392 0.51 33.74 43.35
C GLU A 392 0.75 33.96 44.84
N VAL A 393 -0.28 34.43 45.55
CA VAL A 393 -0.24 34.53 46.99
C VAL A 393 -0.23 33.10 47.52
N ILE A 394 0.92 32.66 48.06
CA ILE A 394 1.01 31.36 48.76
C ILE A 394 0.04 31.38 49.91
N PRO A 395 -1.02 30.54 49.90
CA PRO A 395 -2.01 30.54 50.95
C PRO A 395 -1.38 30.11 52.29
N PRO A 396 -1.82 30.64 53.43
CA PRO A 396 -1.34 30.22 54.74
C PRO A 396 -1.60 28.73 54.96
N ALA A 397 -0.80 28.08 55.83
CA ALA A 397 -0.82 26.63 56.04
C ALA A 397 -2.16 26.09 56.59
N ASP A 398 -2.99 26.94 57.17
CA ASP A 398 -4.32 26.65 57.69
C ASP A 398 -5.47 27.06 56.74
N ALA A 399 -5.14 27.49 55.51
CA ALA A 399 -6.15 27.85 54.53
C ALA A 399 -6.98 26.64 54.13
N THR A 400 -8.30 26.84 54.01
CA THR A 400 -9.20 25.80 53.51
C THR A 400 -8.83 25.41 52.09
N ILE A 401 -8.62 24.11 51.84
CA ILE A 401 -8.37 23.60 50.51
C ILE A 401 -9.63 23.72 49.66
N ILE A 402 -9.65 24.67 48.75
CA ILE A 402 -10.74 24.83 47.79
C ILE A 402 -10.25 24.19 46.46
N LEU A 403 -10.91 23.11 46.06
CA LEU A 403 -10.68 22.52 44.75
C LEU A 403 -11.37 23.39 43.69
N GLU A 404 -10.61 24.22 43.01
CA GLU A 404 -11.11 24.94 41.82
C GLU A 404 -11.19 23.99 40.66
N GLU A 405 -12.38 23.88 40.04
CA GLU A 405 -12.49 23.16 38.76
C GLU A 405 -11.69 23.90 37.68
N PRO A 406 -10.96 23.19 36.81
CA PRO A 406 -10.17 23.83 35.77
C PRO A 406 -11.07 24.69 34.87
N SER A 407 -10.90 26.01 34.97
CA SER A 407 -11.63 26.96 34.12
C SER A 407 -11.12 26.91 32.67
N ARG A 408 -12.05 26.80 31.75
CA ARG A 408 -11.74 26.94 30.30
C ARG A 408 -11.64 28.40 29.85
N ASN A 409 -11.99 29.34 30.70
CA ASN A 409 -11.89 30.76 30.41
C ASN A 409 -10.41 31.15 30.26
N GLY A 410 -9.97 31.37 29.03
CA GLY A 410 -8.59 31.73 28.70
C GLY A 410 -7.68 30.56 28.29
N ALA A 411 -8.22 29.45 27.82
CA ALA A 411 -7.44 28.30 27.36
C ALA A 411 -6.57 28.59 26.12
N GLY A 412 -6.65 29.80 25.58
CA GLY A 412 -5.72 30.31 24.59
C GLY A 412 -6.34 30.57 23.20
N PRO A 413 -5.58 31.17 22.29
CA PRO A 413 -6.07 31.66 21.01
C PRO A 413 -6.48 30.54 20.03
N PHE A 414 -6.19 29.30 20.35
CA PHE A 414 -6.57 28.14 19.52
C PHE A 414 -7.77 27.36 20.06
N GLU A 415 -8.37 27.80 21.16
CA GLU A 415 -9.60 27.16 21.63
C GLU A 415 -10.75 27.50 20.68
N ILE A 416 -11.31 26.46 20.07
CA ILE A 416 -12.44 26.58 19.15
C ILE A 416 -13.71 26.28 19.98
N GLU A 417 -14.69 27.17 19.89
CA GLU A 417 -15.99 26.94 20.48
C GLU A 417 -16.61 25.62 19.99
N PRO A 418 -17.23 24.80 20.85
CA PRO A 418 -17.72 23.47 20.48
C PRO A 418 -18.63 23.45 19.25
N GLU A 419 -19.53 24.42 19.11
CA GLU A 419 -20.42 24.50 17.94
C GLU A 419 -19.63 24.78 16.63
N SER A 420 -18.64 25.67 16.70
CA SER A 420 -17.77 25.97 15.57
C SER A 420 -16.90 24.77 15.21
N ALA A 421 -16.36 24.06 16.22
CA ALA A 421 -15.58 22.83 16.00
C ALA A 421 -16.43 21.74 15.33
N ILE A 422 -17.68 21.54 15.76
CA ILE A 422 -18.59 20.57 15.13
C ILE A 422 -18.86 20.96 13.68
N ARG A 423 -19.13 22.23 13.39
CA ARG A 423 -19.39 22.71 12.02
C ARG A 423 -18.19 22.47 11.12
N VAL A 424 -16.99 22.88 11.55
CA VAL A 424 -15.73 22.66 10.81
C VAL A 424 -15.48 21.16 10.60
N ALA A 425 -15.75 20.31 11.62
CA ALA A 425 -15.61 18.87 11.50
C ALA A 425 -16.55 18.28 10.45
N LEU A 426 -17.83 18.64 10.46
CA LEU A 426 -18.83 18.16 9.49
C LEU A 426 -18.46 18.53 8.05
N ASP A 427 -17.93 19.74 7.84
CA ASP A 427 -17.56 20.23 6.52
C ASP A 427 -16.27 19.59 5.97
N ASN A 428 -15.35 19.19 6.84
CA ASN A 428 -14.00 18.77 6.44
C ASN A 428 -13.70 17.28 6.64
N ARG A 429 -14.55 16.51 7.31
CA ARG A 429 -14.37 15.07 7.53
C ARG A 429 -14.54 14.29 6.24
N LEU A 430 -13.45 13.69 5.77
CA LEU A 430 -13.44 12.88 4.54
C LEU A 430 -14.16 11.54 4.73
N ASP A 431 -14.06 10.93 5.91
CA ASP A 431 -14.77 9.70 6.27
C ASP A 431 -16.29 9.87 6.25
N LEU A 432 -16.80 11.03 6.69
CA LEU A 432 -18.22 11.36 6.59
C LEU A 432 -18.67 11.47 5.12
N ARG A 433 -17.86 12.11 4.26
CA ARG A 433 -18.16 12.19 2.82
C ARG A 433 -18.22 10.79 2.19
N ILE A 434 -17.31 9.90 2.55
CA ILE A 434 -17.33 8.50 2.10
C ILE A 434 -18.59 7.79 2.60
N ALA A 435 -18.95 7.96 3.88
CA ALA A 435 -20.15 7.32 4.45
C ALA A 435 -21.44 7.75 3.73
N VAL A 436 -21.62 9.05 3.48
CA VAL A 436 -22.77 9.58 2.72
C VAL A 436 -22.78 9.02 1.29
N ALA A 437 -21.61 8.97 0.65
CA ALA A 437 -21.50 8.43 -0.70
C ALA A 437 -21.82 6.93 -0.76
N ARG A 438 -21.42 6.14 0.25
CA ARG A 438 -21.78 4.71 0.37
C ARG A 438 -23.29 4.48 0.55
N VAL A 439 -24.01 5.41 1.19
CA VAL A 439 -25.49 5.35 1.26
C VAL A 439 -26.09 5.49 -0.15
N ILE A 440 -25.59 6.41 -0.96
CA ILE A 440 -26.03 6.58 -2.35
C ILE A 440 -25.71 5.32 -3.18
N ASP A 441 -24.56 4.69 -2.94
CA ASP A 441 -24.19 3.44 -3.60
C ASP A 441 -25.14 2.30 -3.23
N ALA A 442 -25.50 2.19 -1.96
CA ALA A 442 -26.47 1.21 -1.50
C ALA A 442 -27.86 1.41 -2.16
N GLN A 443 -28.30 2.66 -2.32
CA GLN A 443 -29.54 2.97 -3.05
C GLN A 443 -29.49 2.52 -4.51
N ARG A 444 -28.36 2.72 -5.20
CA ARG A 444 -28.18 2.19 -6.57
C ARG A 444 -28.17 0.66 -6.58
N GLY A 445 -27.55 0.04 -5.56
CA GLY A 445 -27.55 -1.41 -5.39
C GLY A 445 -28.95 -1.99 -5.28
N VAL A 446 -29.91 -1.29 -4.65
CA VAL A 446 -31.31 -1.67 -4.60
C VAL A 446 -31.94 -1.69 -6.01
N VAL A 447 -31.62 -0.71 -6.84
CA VAL A 447 -32.13 -0.66 -8.23
C VAL A 447 -31.61 -1.85 -9.04
N VAL A 448 -30.33 -2.20 -8.90
CA VAL A 448 -29.72 -3.37 -9.56
C VAL A 448 -30.34 -4.68 -9.04
N ALA A 449 -30.58 -4.78 -7.73
CA ALA A 449 -31.24 -5.94 -7.14
C ALA A 449 -32.69 -6.10 -7.63
N ALA A 450 -33.43 -5.00 -7.75
CA ALA A 450 -34.77 -5.01 -8.31
C ALA A 450 -34.81 -5.44 -9.78
N ASP A 451 -33.80 -5.05 -10.57
CA ASP A 451 -33.68 -5.49 -11.97
C ASP A 451 -33.49 -7.02 -12.08
N ARG A 452 -32.77 -7.63 -11.14
CA ARG A 452 -32.57 -9.11 -11.11
C ARG A 452 -33.86 -9.90 -10.91
N LEU A 453 -34.93 -9.28 -10.40
CA LEU A 453 -36.24 -9.88 -10.25
C LEU A 453 -37.08 -9.82 -11.54
N ARG A 454 -36.64 -9.07 -12.56
CA ARG A 454 -37.31 -9.00 -13.84
C ARG A 454 -37.13 -10.30 -14.63
N PRO A 455 -38.11 -10.68 -15.47
CA PRO A 455 -37.93 -11.79 -16.40
C PRO A 455 -36.81 -11.48 -17.40
N GLU A 456 -36.12 -12.52 -17.85
CA GLU A 456 -35.11 -12.40 -18.88
C GLU A 456 -35.76 -12.38 -20.25
N LEU A 457 -35.49 -11.36 -21.03
CA LEU A 457 -35.88 -11.27 -22.44
C LEU A 457 -34.69 -10.70 -23.20
N THR A 458 -34.13 -11.50 -24.10
CA THR A 458 -32.95 -11.15 -24.87
C THR A 458 -33.24 -11.29 -26.35
N LEU A 459 -32.99 -10.26 -27.12
CA LEU A 459 -32.99 -10.31 -28.57
C LEU A 459 -31.63 -10.84 -29.03
N PHE A 460 -31.65 -11.92 -29.79
CA PHE A 460 -30.45 -12.57 -30.31
C PHE A 460 -30.42 -12.54 -31.82
N GLY A 461 -29.34 -12.00 -32.39
CA GLY A 461 -29.03 -12.03 -33.82
C GLY A 461 -27.77 -12.84 -34.07
N ARG A 462 -27.81 -13.75 -35.05
CA ARG A 462 -26.65 -14.55 -35.45
C ARG A 462 -26.53 -14.61 -36.97
N ALA A 463 -25.34 -14.42 -37.48
CA ALA A 463 -24.96 -14.65 -38.87
C ALA A 463 -23.82 -15.67 -38.92
N GLN A 464 -23.99 -16.70 -39.72
CA GLN A 464 -23.00 -17.76 -39.91
C GLN A 464 -22.62 -17.86 -41.40
N ILE A 465 -21.35 -18.00 -41.65
CA ILE A 465 -20.81 -18.45 -42.95
C ILE A 465 -20.45 -19.90 -42.73
N PRO A 466 -21.17 -20.85 -43.35
CA PRO A 466 -20.86 -22.26 -43.23
C PRO A 466 -19.49 -22.58 -43.81
N ALA A 467 -18.87 -23.63 -43.28
CA ALA A 467 -17.57 -24.14 -43.74
C ALA A 467 -17.64 -24.77 -45.13
#